data_6c257d8da2acb9d529462ba502c2aaa2
#
_entry.id   6c257d8da2acb9d529462ba502c2aaa2
#
_cell.length_a   1.000
_cell.length_b   1.000
_cell.length_c   1.000
_cell.angle_alpha   90.00
_cell.angle_beta   90.00
_cell.angle_gamma   90.00
#
_symmetry.space_group_name_H-M   'P 1'
#
loop_
_entity.id
_entity.type
_entity.pdbx_description
1 polymer ?
#
loop_
_entity_poly.entity_id
_entity_poly.type
_entity_poly.pdbx_seq_one_letter_code
_entity_poly.pdbx_strand_id
1 'polypeptide(L)'
;MNATDPTEATDTTVDKDAEVTFADVFRDALRRRGLSLERVRDRLEAQGIGVSLATLSYWQRGRSQPERARSLRAVDALEDILALPEGALRSLLRPGRPRGRTTSELLDLSASHRVFGENSDVEQALGADFASFNEDVTSLVIHETVHLDAERCIRQMSVNQVLRATRDGASRMTAVHVIDDPATASVDVAVRCGKLGRVEFLPERRSIVTEILFGGELAKNETVVADYTISLTPSREVSTYHERRTRVSLREYLLHVYFDPGALPVSCHRYYRERIGAEMSSSRQIALDVSNSAHMLPPKCPAGIHGMSWEWPA
;
A
#
# COMPACT_ATOMS: atom_id res chain seq x y z
N MET A 1 57.00 52.36 -4.63
CA MET A 1 56.18 53.51 -4.21
C MET A 1 54.76 53.02 -3.97
N ASN A 2 54.41 52.99 -2.73
CA ASN A 2 53.06 52.99 -2.12
C ASN A 2 52.09 51.91 -2.57
N ALA A 3 51.81 50.88 -1.75
CA ALA A 3 50.96 50.89 -0.55
C ALA A 3 49.49 51.15 -0.90
N THR A 4 48.63 50.20 -0.70
CA THR A 4 47.61 50.26 0.34
C THR A 4 46.77 48.97 0.29
N ASP A 5 46.73 48.33 1.43
CA ASP A 5 45.81 47.31 1.83
C ASP A 5 44.40 47.87 2.04
N PRO A 6 43.34 47.18 1.75
CA PRO A 6 42.15 47.34 2.57
C PRO A 6 41.54 46.03 3.09
N THR A 7 41.52 45.97 4.37
CA THR A 7 40.37 45.66 5.23
C THR A 7 39.59 44.38 4.95
N GLU A 8 39.84 43.42 5.84
CA GLU A 8 38.92 42.34 6.18
C GLU A 8 37.51 42.85 6.53
N ALA A 9 36.55 42.41 5.75
CA ALA A 9 35.15 42.47 6.13
C ALA A 9 34.77 41.13 6.73
N THR A 10 34.67 41.05 8.04
CA THR A 10 34.05 39.98 8.83
C THR A 10 32.61 39.84 8.40
N ASP A 11 32.31 38.83 7.61
CA ASP A 11 30.96 38.38 7.30
C ASP A 11 30.45 37.54 8.48
N THR A 12 29.69 38.18 9.36
CA THR A 12 28.96 37.55 10.44
C THR A 12 27.70 36.95 9.84
N THR A 13 27.79 35.73 9.39
CA THR A 13 26.62 34.90 9.04
C THR A 13 25.80 34.68 10.30
N VAL A 14 24.72 35.45 10.41
CA VAL A 14 23.65 35.24 11.40
C VAL A 14 23.02 33.90 11.10
N ASP A 15 23.26 32.94 12.02
CA ASP A 15 22.67 31.61 12.01
C ASP A 15 21.14 31.76 12.10
N LYS A 16 20.45 31.37 11.01
CA LYS A 16 18.98 31.39 10.89
C LYS A 16 18.37 30.50 11.95
N ASP A 17 17.48 31.04 12.72
CA ASP A 17 16.57 30.45 13.70
C ASP A 17 16.50 28.91 13.64
N ALA A 18 17.25 28.24 14.51
CA ALA A 18 17.12 26.82 14.73
C ALA A 18 15.76 26.56 15.41
N GLU A 19 14.80 26.03 14.66
CA GLU A 19 13.47 25.67 15.15
C GLU A 19 13.59 24.74 16.35
N VAL A 20 13.13 25.17 17.52
CA VAL A 20 13.18 24.42 18.77
C VAL A 20 12.39 23.10 18.62
N THR A 21 13.02 21.97 18.78
CA THR A 21 12.40 20.67 18.59
C THR A 21 11.90 20.03 19.88
N PHE A 22 11.00 19.04 19.79
CA PHE A 22 10.58 18.18 20.89
C PHE A 22 11.79 17.61 21.66
N ALA A 23 12.81 17.13 20.94
CA ALA A 23 13.99 16.51 21.52
C ALA A 23 14.82 17.52 22.32
N ASP A 24 14.90 18.76 21.87
CA ASP A 24 15.64 19.82 22.55
C ASP A 24 14.96 20.18 23.86
N VAL A 25 13.66 20.45 23.84
CA VAL A 25 12.89 20.78 25.05
C VAL A 25 12.88 19.63 26.05
N PHE A 26 12.71 18.40 25.56
CA PHE A 26 12.75 17.20 26.42
C PHE A 26 14.12 17.02 27.08
N ARG A 27 15.21 17.18 26.34
CA ARG A 27 16.59 17.10 26.85
C ARG A 27 16.88 18.18 27.89
N ASP A 28 16.46 19.39 27.63
CA ASP A 28 16.68 20.52 28.54
C ASP A 28 15.85 20.40 29.81
N ALA A 29 14.62 19.91 29.71
CA ALA A 29 13.79 19.65 30.87
C ALA A 29 14.36 18.55 31.77
N LEU A 30 14.90 17.46 31.19
CA LEU A 30 15.61 16.42 31.92
C LEU A 30 16.81 16.99 32.69
N ARG A 31 17.61 17.82 32.02
CA ARG A 31 18.78 18.48 32.65
C ARG A 31 18.36 19.41 33.78
N ARG A 32 17.37 20.27 33.59
CA ARG A 32 16.87 21.19 34.61
C ARG A 32 16.32 20.46 35.84
N ARG A 33 15.69 19.31 35.66
CA ARG A 33 15.10 18.50 36.73
C ARG A 33 16.08 17.53 37.35
N GLY A 34 17.29 17.37 36.76
CA GLY A 34 18.29 16.39 37.25
C GLY A 34 17.77 14.94 37.19
N LEU A 35 16.87 14.62 36.22
CA LEU A 35 16.27 13.28 36.10
C LEU A 35 16.99 12.47 35.04
N SER A 36 17.33 11.22 35.38
CA SER A 36 17.76 10.24 34.39
C SER A 36 16.59 9.61 33.69
N LEU A 37 16.81 9.02 32.50
CA LEU A 37 15.78 8.34 31.75
C LEU A 37 15.17 7.15 32.50
N GLU A 38 15.96 6.48 33.35
CA GLU A 38 15.46 5.39 34.19
C GLU A 38 14.43 5.91 35.19
N ARG A 39 14.73 7.02 35.89
CA ARG A 39 13.78 7.63 36.83
C ARG A 39 12.53 8.14 36.17
N VAL A 40 12.62 8.65 34.94
CA VAL A 40 11.46 9.05 34.15
C VAL A 40 10.61 7.85 33.77
N ARG A 41 11.24 6.75 33.32
CA ARG A 41 10.55 5.50 33.01
C ARG A 41 9.77 4.99 34.23
N ASP A 42 10.45 4.92 35.40
CA ASP A 42 9.87 4.40 36.65
C ASP A 42 8.64 5.24 37.10
N ARG A 43 8.69 6.57 36.90
CA ARG A 43 7.56 7.46 37.21
C ARG A 43 6.40 7.28 36.22
N LEU A 44 6.68 7.07 34.95
CA LEU A 44 5.66 6.75 33.95
C LEU A 44 4.99 5.41 34.25
N GLU A 45 5.79 4.41 34.62
CA GLU A 45 5.31 3.07 34.97
C GLU A 45 4.43 3.10 36.23
N ALA A 46 4.79 3.92 37.24
CA ALA A 46 3.95 4.17 38.41
C ALA A 46 2.59 4.80 38.09
N GLN A 47 2.47 5.47 36.94
CA GLN A 47 1.21 6.02 36.41
C GLN A 47 0.49 5.05 35.45
N GLY A 48 0.96 3.80 35.32
CA GLY A 48 0.40 2.81 34.41
C GLY A 48 0.76 3.03 32.92
N ILE A 49 1.78 3.87 32.66
CA ILE A 49 2.21 4.22 31.32
C ILE A 49 3.56 3.55 31.00
N GLY A 50 3.51 2.36 30.40
CA GLY A 50 4.72 1.61 30.03
C GLY A 50 5.41 2.19 28.80
N VAL A 51 6.61 2.78 28.98
CA VAL A 51 7.50 3.24 27.90
C VAL A 51 8.89 2.66 28.14
N SER A 52 9.48 2.04 27.12
CA SER A 52 10.82 1.46 27.26
C SER A 52 11.91 2.53 27.34
N LEU A 53 13.01 2.23 28.04
CA LEU A 53 14.18 3.11 28.13
C LEU A 53 14.75 3.45 26.74
N ALA A 54 14.75 2.48 25.82
CA ALA A 54 15.18 2.68 24.44
C ALA A 54 14.29 3.72 23.73
N THR A 55 12.97 3.67 23.95
CA THR A 55 12.03 4.64 23.36
C THR A 55 12.30 6.05 23.89
N LEU A 56 12.46 6.22 25.20
CA LEU A 56 12.80 7.53 25.80
C LEU A 56 14.14 8.06 25.28
N SER A 57 15.14 7.19 25.14
CA SER A 57 16.44 7.54 24.55
C SER A 57 16.35 7.99 23.09
N TYR A 58 15.48 7.35 22.29
CA TYR A 58 15.26 7.78 20.90
C TYR A 58 14.54 9.13 20.83
N TRP A 59 13.58 9.38 21.71
CA TRP A 59 12.92 10.68 21.82
C TRP A 59 13.90 11.78 22.22
N GLN A 60 14.75 11.53 23.22
CA GLN A 60 15.78 12.47 23.67
C GLN A 60 16.78 12.83 22.57
N ARG A 61 17.12 11.87 21.70
CA ARG A 61 18.07 12.05 20.58
C ARG A 61 17.43 12.56 19.30
N GLY A 62 16.14 12.79 19.28
CA GLY A 62 15.40 13.18 18.06
C GLY A 62 15.35 12.12 16.96
N ARG A 63 15.69 10.85 17.28
CA ARG A 63 15.62 9.74 16.31
C ARG A 63 14.20 9.26 16.05
N SER A 64 13.30 9.50 16.97
CA SER A 64 11.86 9.27 16.84
C SER A 64 11.10 10.24 17.73
N GLN A 65 9.82 10.40 17.49
CA GLN A 65 8.91 11.19 18.32
C GLN A 65 7.68 10.35 18.69
N PRO A 66 6.93 10.74 19.74
CA PRO A 66 5.66 10.12 20.10
C PRO A 66 4.61 10.32 19.00
N GLU A 67 4.03 9.24 18.48
CA GLU A 67 3.05 9.29 17.38
C GLU A 67 1.75 8.55 17.69
N ARG A 68 1.80 7.52 18.56
CA ARG A 68 0.65 6.67 18.87
C ARG A 68 -0.13 7.20 20.07
N ALA A 69 -1.44 6.94 20.16
CA ALA A 69 -2.27 7.36 21.29
C ALA A 69 -1.68 7.01 22.67
N ARG A 70 -1.07 5.81 22.81
CA ARG A 70 -0.35 5.41 24.02
C ARG A 70 0.90 6.26 24.30
N SER A 71 1.63 6.61 23.26
CA SER A 71 2.83 7.46 23.36
C SER A 71 2.46 8.93 23.61
N LEU A 72 1.33 9.39 23.10
CA LEU A 72 0.82 10.75 23.36
C LEU A 72 0.40 10.91 24.82
N ARG A 73 -0.24 9.90 25.44
CA ARG A 73 -0.51 9.91 26.89
C ARG A 73 0.79 9.95 27.71
N ALA A 74 1.85 9.33 27.20
CA ALA A 74 3.16 9.43 27.86
C ALA A 74 3.74 10.86 27.76
N VAL A 75 3.46 11.60 26.69
CA VAL A 75 3.88 13.01 26.57
C VAL A 75 3.19 13.90 27.59
N ASP A 76 1.89 13.74 27.76
CA ASP A 76 1.11 14.49 28.76
C ASP A 76 1.68 14.22 30.18
N ALA A 77 1.94 12.95 30.51
CA ALA A 77 2.57 12.59 31.78
C ALA A 77 4.05 13.08 31.91
N LEU A 78 4.79 13.15 30.80
CA LEU A 78 6.15 13.70 30.81
C LEU A 78 6.16 15.20 31.12
N GLU A 79 5.19 15.96 30.66
CA GLU A 79 5.06 17.38 30.98
C GLU A 79 4.91 17.58 32.50
N ASP A 80 4.07 16.78 33.15
CA ASP A 80 3.92 16.80 34.62
C ASP A 80 5.19 16.37 35.35
N ILE A 81 5.81 15.24 34.94
CA ILE A 81 7.03 14.71 35.57
C ILE A 81 8.19 15.71 35.49
N LEU A 82 8.25 16.46 34.37
CA LEU A 82 9.33 17.41 34.09
C LEU A 82 8.97 18.84 34.51
N ALA A 83 7.77 19.05 35.08
CA ALA A 83 7.25 20.36 35.45
C ALA A 83 7.29 21.38 34.29
N LEU A 84 6.82 20.93 33.14
CA LEU A 84 6.62 21.77 31.95
C LEU A 84 5.16 22.26 31.93
N PRO A 85 4.88 23.40 31.28
CA PRO A 85 3.51 23.82 31.00
C PRO A 85 2.77 22.76 30.17
N GLU A 86 1.45 22.64 30.38
CA GLU A 86 0.59 21.76 29.59
C GLU A 86 0.71 22.10 28.11
N GLY A 87 0.91 21.07 27.28
CA GLY A 87 1.08 21.22 25.84
C GLY A 87 2.48 21.66 25.38
N ALA A 88 3.44 21.91 26.30
CA ALA A 88 4.78 22.39 25.93
C ALA A 88 5.57 21.38 25.06
N LEU A 89 5.46 20.10 25.35
CA LEU A 89 6.05 19.05 24.50
C LEU A 89 5.11 18.64 23.37
N ARG A 90 3.82 18.63 23.63
CA ARG A 90 2.81 18.20 22.66
C ARG A 90 2.72 19.13 21.45
N SER A 91 2.85 20.44 21.64
CA SER A 91 2.84 21.43 20.53
C SER A 91 4.03 21.30 19.59
N LEU A 92 5.14 20.73 20.06
CA LEU A 92 6.36 20.53 19.29
C LEU A 92 6.39 19.18 18.53
N LEU A 93 5.37 18.36 18.73
CA LEU A 93 5.22 17.14 17.94
C LEU A 93 4.85 17.51 16.51
N ARG A 94 5.75 17.23 15.60
CA ARG A 94 5.43 17.30 14.19
C ARG A 94 4.31 16.30 13.89
N PRO A 95 3.35 16.63 13.01
CA PRO A 95 2.40 15.66 12.55
C PRO A 95 3.18 14.42 12.11
N GLY A 96 2.81 13.25 12.67
CA GLY A 96 3.59 12.02 12.55
C GLY A 96 3.97 11.78 11.10
N ARG A 97 5.26 11.66 10.81
CA ARG A 97 5.70 11.21 9.50
C ARG A 97 5.13 9.80 9.31
N PRO A 98 4.31 9.57 8.29
CA PRO A 98 3.81 8.24 8.01
C PRO A 98 5.02 7.32 7.78
N ARG A 99 5.26 6.40 8.71
CA ARG A 99 6.22 5.31 8.51
C ARG A 99 5.57 4.25 7.61
N GLY A 100 5.99 4.21 6.43
CA GLY A 100 5.38 3.63 5.26
C GLY A 100 4.69 4.79 4.58
N ARG A 101 5.04 5.03 3.35
CA ARG A 101 4.34 5.94 2.46
C ARG A 101 2.84 5.69 2.62
N THR A 102 2.18 6.35 3.56
CA THR A 102 0.80 6.69 3.40
C THR A 102 0.84 7.72 2.31
N THR A 103 0.86 7.21 1.11
CA THR A 103 0.41 7.94 -0.03
C THR A 103 -1.08 8.14 0.20
N SER A 104 -1.43 9.20 0.94
CA SER A 104 -2.52 10.05 0.50
C SER A 104 -1.95 10.83 -0.70
N GLU A 105 -1.42 10.14 -1.68
CA GLU A 105 -1.59 10.52 -3.05
C GLU A 105 -3.10 10.39 -3.19
N LEU A 106 -3.81 11.51 -3.21
CA LEU A 106 -5.00 11.67 -3.99
C LEU A 106 -4.75 10.79 -5.20
N LEU A 107 -5.52 9.71 -5.35
CA LEU A 107 -5.38 8.81 -6.47
C LEU A 107 -5.72 9.69 -7.66
N ASP A 108 -4.69 10.36 -8.15
CA ASP A 108 -4.79 11.29 -9.24
C ASP A 108 -5.25 10.51 -10.46
N LEU A 109 -6.12 11.09 -11.23
CA LEU A 109 -6.57 10.55 -12.50
C LEU A 109 -5.37 10.13 -13.36
N SER A 110 -4.26 10.88 -13.30
CA SER A 110 -3.01 10.55 -13.97
C SER A 110 -2.39 9.24 -13.47
N ALA A 111 -2.50 8.91 -12.19
CA ALA A 111 -2.00 7.64 -11.64
C ALA A 111 -2.86 6.46 -12.12
N SER A 112 -4.17 6.66 -12.26
CA SER A 112 -5.07 5.66 -12.84
C SER A 112 -4.79 5.46 -14.33
N HIS A 113 -4.64 6.52 -15.11
CA HIS A 113 -4.31 6.46 -16.54
C HIS A 113 -2.93 5.81 -16.80
N ARG A 114 -1.96 5.97 -15.92
CA ARG A 114 -0.66 5.30 -16.05
C ARG A 114 -0.78 3.78 -16.12
N VAL A 115 -1.63 3.18 -15.31
CA VAL A 115 -1.74 1.72 -15.20
C VAL A 115 -2.89 1.13 -16.00
N PHE A 116 -3.97 1.87 -16.20
CA PHE A 116 -5.13 1.38 -16.95
C PHE A 116 -5.17 1.89 -18.40
N GLY A 117 -4.57 3.03 -18.69
CA GLY A 117 -4.66 3.73 -19.97
C GLY A 117 -5.79 4.75 -19.98
N GLU A 118 -5.68 5.74 -20.85
CA GLU A 118 -6.76 6.69 -21.14
C GLU A 118 -7.82 6.01 -22.00
N ASN A 119 -9.10 6.30 -21.73
CA ASN A 119 -10.25 5.70 -22.40
C ASN A 119 -10.28 4.16 -22.35
N SER A 120 -9.68 3.58 -21.30
CA SER A 120 -9.64 2.13 -21.11
C SER A 120 -11.02 1.55 -20.79
N ASP A 121 -11.18 0.23 -21.01
CA ASP A 121 -12.40 -0.48 -20.63
C ASP A 121 -12.72 -0.30 -19.14
N VAL A 122 -11.70 -0.25 -18.27
CA VAL A 122 -11.85 0.01 -16.84
C VAL A 122 -12.37 1.42 -16.56
N GLU A 123 -11.84 2.44 -17.25
CA GLU A 123 -12.32 3.82 -17.12
C GLU A 123 -13.77 3.94 -17.59
N GLN A 124 -14.09 3.32 -18.71
CA GLN A 124 -15.45 3.32 -19.23
C GLN A 124 -16.42 2.54 -18.34
N ALA A 125 -15.98 1.43 -17.72
CA ALA A 125 -16.78 0.64 -16.81
C ALA A 125 -17.11 1.39 -15.51
N LEU A 126 -16.14 2.12 -14.96
CA LEU A 126 -16.30 2.90 -13.73
C LEU A 126 -16.92 4.28 -13.97
N GLY A 127 -16.77 4.84 -15.16
CA GLY A 127 -17.30 6.17 -15.49
C GLY A 127 -16.77 7.25 -14.55
N ALA A 128 -17.69 7.99 -13.90
CA ALA A 128 -17.34 9.07 -12.99
C ALA A 128 -16.55 8.59 -11.75
N ASP A 129 -16.68 7.34 -11.36
CA ASP A 129 -16.01 6.78 -10.19
C ASP A 129 -14.53 6.40 -10.46
N PHE A 130 -14.09 6.40 -11.73
CA PHE A 130 -12.74 5.98 -12.11
C PHE A 130 -11.62 6.75 -11.40
N ALA A 131 -11.79 8.04 -11.18
CA ALA A 131 -10.79 8.87 -10.50
C ALA A 131 -10.66 8.53 -9.01
N SER A 132 -11.76 8.15 -8.36
CA SER A 132 -11.87 8.02 -6.89
C SER A 132 -12.15 6.62 -6.39
N PHE A 133 -12.33 5.60 -7.27
CA PHE A 133 -12.63 4.26 -6.79
C PHE A 133 -11.53 3.74 -5.84
N ASN A 134 -11.94 3.19 -4.72
CA ASN A 134 -11.04 2.72 -3.65
C ASN A 134 -10.13 3.81 -3.03
N GLU A 135 -10.54 5.10 -3.04
CA GLU A 135 -9.77 6.14 -2.36
C GLU A 135 -9.77 5.98 -0.83
N ASP A 136 -10.81 5.33 -0.29
CA ASP A 136 -10.97 5.06 1.15
C ASP A 136 -10.09 3.94 1.66
N VAL A 137 -9.52 3.14 0.75
CA VAL A 137 -8.71 1.98 1.09
C VAL A 137 -7.46 1.91 0.22
N THR A 138 -6.41 1.30 0.75
CA THR A 138 -5.20 0.98 -0.01
C THR A 138 -4.86 -0.50 0.16
N SER A 139 -4.54 -1.18 -0.94
CA SER A 139 -4.08 -2.57 -0.89
C SER A 139 -2.66 -2.64 -0.33
N LEU A 140 -2.44 -3.57 0.59
CA LEU A 140 -1.14 -3.84 1.19
C LEU A 140 -0.53 -5.13 0.64
N VAL A 141 -1.35 -6.18 0.57
CA VAL A 141 -0.97 -7.53 0.14
C VAL A 141 -2.05 -8.02 -0.82
N ILE A 142 -1.65 -8.65 -1.90
CA ILE A 142 -2.57 -9.32 -2.82
C ILE A 142 -1.99 -10.70 -3.13
N HIS A 143 -2.78 -11.73 -2.87
CA HIS A 143 -2.54 -13.10 -3.34
C HIS A 143 -3.62 -13.45 -4.35
N GLU A 144 -3.20 -13.79 -5.53
CA GLU A 144 -4.08 -14.07 -6.66
C GLU A 144 -3.77 -15.46 -7.23
N THR A 145 -4.81 -16.25 -7.39
CA THR A 145 -4.72 -17.58 -7.98
C THR A 145 -5.59 -17.65 -9.23
N VAL A 146 -5.02 -18.12 -10.32
CA VAL A 146 -5.68 -18.25 -11.61
C VAL A 146 -5.66 -19.72 -12.04
N HIS A 147 -6.79 -20.22 -12.48
CA HIS A 147 -6.92 -21.59 -13.00
C HIS A 147 -7.30 -21.56 -14.47
N LEU A 148 -6.52 -22.26 -15.28
CA LEU A 148 -6.82 -22.51 -16.68
C LEU A 148 -7.30 -23.96 -16.86
N ASP A 149 -8.15 -24.14 -17.87
CA ASP A 149 -8.67 -25.45 -18.26
C ASP A 149 -7.87 -26.12 -19.39
N ALA A 150 -8.34 -27.28 -19.82
CA ALA A 150 -7.76 -28.03 -20.92
C ALA A 150 -7.87 -27.31 -22.29
N GLU A 151 -8.82 -26.40 -22.43
CA GLU A 151 -9.00 -25.52 -23.61
C GLU A 151 -8.11 -24.28 -23.55
N ARG A 152 -7.22 -24.19 -22.52
CA ARG A 152 -6.24 -23.10 -22.33
C ARG A 152 -6.90 -21.77 -21.97
N CYS A 153 -8.10 -21.80 -21.41
CA CYS A 153 -8.88 -20.62 -21.04
C CYS A 153 -8.87 -20.39 -19.53
N ILE A 154 -8.87 -19.14 -19.08
CA ILE A 154 -9.06 -18.82 -17.66
C ILE A 154 -10.48 -19.16 -17.26
N ARG A 155 -10.66 -20.02 -16.27
CA ARG A 155 -11.95 -20.42 -15.70
C ARG A 155 -12.24 -19.81 -14.36
N GLN A 156 -11.21 -19.57 -13.58
CA GLN A 156 -11.39 -19.07 -12.24
C GLN A 156 -10.23 -18.16 -11.83
N MET A 157 -10.56 -17.10 -11.15
CA MET A 157 -9.62 -16.20 -10.49
C MET A 157 -10.03 -16.02 -9.03
N SER A 158 -9.16 -16.36 -8.10
CA SER A 158 -9.36 -16.15 -6.66
C SER A 158 -8.41 -15.08 -6.17
N VAL A 159 -8.92 -14.12 -5.42
CA VAL A 159 -8.15 -13.00 -4.90
C VAL A 159 -8.34 -12.92 -3.40
N ASN A 160 -7.25 -13.02 -2.66
CA ASN A 160 -7.18 -12.71 -1.23
C ASN A 160 -6.30 -11.47 -1.06
N GLN A 161 -6.85 -10.41 -0.47
CA GLN A 161 -6.10 -9.19 -0.29
C GLN A 161 -6.32 -8.55 1.07
N VAL A 162 -5.26 -7.96 1.59
CA VAL A 162 -5.29 -7.14 2.82
C VAL A 162 -5.35 -5.68 2.42
N LEU A 163 -6.40 -5.02 2.86
CA LEU A 163 -6.63 -3.59 2.64
C LEU A 163 -6.44 -2.82 3.95
N ARG A 164 -6.09 -1.55 3.83
CA ARG A 164 -6.04 -0.62 4.95
C ARG A 164 -6.90 0.60 4.64
N ALA A 165 -7.71 1.02 5.60
CA ALA A 165 -8.47 2.25 5.51
C ALA A 165 -7.53 3.47 5.49
N THR A 166 -7.75 4.38 4.56
CA THR A 166 -7.01 5.64 4.41
C THR A 166 -7.66 6.77 5.21
N ARG A 167 -8.96 6.65 5.49
CA ARG A 167 -9.79 7.55 6.30
C ARG A 167 -10.81 6.76 7.11
N ASP A 168 -11.49 7.40 8.05
CA ASP A 168 -12.60 6.80 8.79
C ASP A 168 -13.82 6.58 7.88
N GLY A 169 -14.62 5.57 8.17
CA GLY A 169 -15.86 5.27 7.45
C GLY A 169 -15.68 4.41 6.19
N ALA A 170 -14.49 3.88 5.92
CA ALA A 170 -14.28 2.95 4.81
C ALA A 170 -15.08 1.66 5.03
N SER A 171 -16.02 1.33 4.13
CA SER A 171 -16.96 0.22 4.31
C SER A 171 -17.00 -0.78 3.15
N ARG A 172 -16.29 -0.50 2.05
CA ARG A 172 -16.28 -1.32 0.84
C ARG A 172 -15.02 -1.13 0.01
N MET A 173 -14.83 -2.03 -0.93
CA MET A 173 -13.90 -1.89 -2.04
C MET A 173 -14.60 -2.24 -3.36
N THR A 174 -14.09 -1.70 -4.45
CA THR A 174 -14.48 -2.06 -5.81
C THR A 174 -13.36 -2.86 -6.47
N ALA A 175 -13.66 -4.07 -6.90
CA ALA A 175 -12.79 -4.88 -7.72
C ALA A 175 -13.20 -4.73 -9.20
N VAL A 176 -12.21 -4.51 -10.07
CA VAL A 176 -12.42 -4.48 -11.51
C VAL A 176 -11.51 -5.51 -12.15
N HIS A 177 -12.09 -6.41 -12.92
CA HIS A 177 -11.38 -7.42 -13.70
C HIS A 177 -11.69 -7.27 -15.17
N VAL A 178 -10.65 -7.28 -15.99
CA VAL A 178 -10.78 -7.32 -17.45
C VAL A 178 -10.94 -8.78 -17.87
N ILE A 179 -11.88 -9.04 -18.76
CA ILE A 179 -12.15 -10.35 -19.34
C ILE A 179 -11.71 -10.29 -20.80
N ASP A 180 -10.75 -11.11 -21.16
CA ASP A 180 -10.22 -11.10 -22.52
C ASP A 180 -11.20 -11.70 -23.54
N ASP A 181 -12.05 -12.62 -23.11
CA ASP A 181 -13.02 -13.27 -23.99
C ASP A 181 -14.38 -12.57 -24.03
N PRO A 182 -14.75 -11.94 -25.16
CA PRO A 182 -16.05 -11.32 -25.34
C PRO A 182 -17.20 -12.35 -25.42
N ALA A 183 -16.88 -13.64 -25.62
CA ALA A 183 -17.87 -14.72 -25.66
C ALA A 183 -18.19 -15.31 -24.27
N THR A 184 -17.61 -14.76 -23.19
CA THR A 184 -17.98 -15.15 -21.83
C THR A 184 -19.47 -14.90 -21.61
N ALA A 185 -20.22 -15.99 -21.39
CA ALA A 185 -21.67 -15.95 -21.31
C ALA A 185 -22.17 -15.60 -19.90
N SER A 186 -21.42 -15.96 -18.87
CA SER A 186 -21.78 -15.70 -17.48
C SER A 186 -20.57 -15.59 -16.56
N VAL A 187 -20.78 -14.83 -15.51
CA VAL A 187 -19.82 -14.59 -14.45
C VAL A 187 -20.49 -14.89 -13.13
N ASP A 188 -19.87 -15.73 -12.31
CA ASP A 188 -20.27 -15.96 -10.93
C ASP A 188 -19.21 -15.38 -9.99
N VAL A 189 -19.65 -14.69 -8.94
CA VAL A 189 -18.78 -14.08 -7.94
C VAL A 189 -19.13 -14.58 -6.56
N ALA A 190 -18.22 -15.30 -5.91
CA ALA A 190 -18.34 -15.78 -4.55
C ALA A 190 -17.41 -15.00 -3.62
N VAL A 191 -17.92 -14.53 -2.47
CA VAL A 191 -17.13 -13.80 -1.46
C VAL A 191 -17.03 -14.64 -0.19
N ARG A 192 -15.81 -14.87 0.29
CA ARG A 192 -15.54 -15.60 1.54
C ARG A 192 -15.31 -14.65 2.73
N CYS A 193 -14.60 -13.54 2.50
CA CYS A 193 -14.39 -12.50 3.54
C CYS A 193 -14.94 -11.18 3.03
N GLY A 194 -15.94 -10.66 3.72
CA GLY A 194 -16.81 -9.57 3.31
C GLY A 194 -18.18 -10.08 2.86
N LYS A 195 -18.94 -9.22 2.21
CA LYS A 195 -20.24 -9.53 1.59
C LYS A 195 -20.22 -9.05 0.16
N LEU A 196 -20.83 -9.83 -0.73
CA LEU A 196 -21.03 -9.42 -2.11
C LEU A 196 -21.99 -8.24 -2.14
N GLY A 197 -21.56 -7.14 -2.71
CA GLY A 197 -22.37 -5.99 -3.04
C GLY A 197 -22.86 -6.04 -4.49
N ARG A 198 -22.76 -4.92 -5.20
CA ARG A 198 -23.12 -4.83 -6.61
C ARG A 198 -22.16 -5.63 -7.49
N VAL A 199 -22.70 -6.36 -8.45
CA VAL A 199 -21.93 -6.99 -9.52
C VAL A 199 -22.45 -6.49 -10.85
N GLU A 200 -21.58 -5.95 -11.67
CA GLU A 200 -21.87 -5.58 -13.03
C GLU A 200 -20.95 -6.34 -13.99
N PHE A 201 -21.54 -7.10 -14.84
CA PHE A 201 -20.87 -7.71 -15.98
C PHE A 201 -21.14 -6.86 -17.21
N LEU A 202 -20.10 -6.31 -17.81
CA LEU A 202 -20.13 -5.40 -18.95
C LEU A 202 -19.38 -6.05 -20.12
N PRO A 203 -20.02 -6.96 -20.88
CA PRO A 203 -19.36 -7.72 -21.94
C PRO A 203 -18.81 -6.81 -23.05
N GLU A 204 -19.54 -5.75 -23.42
CA GLU A 204 -19.10 -4.77 -24.42
C GLU A 204 -17.86 -3.95 -23.98
N ARG A 205 -17.58 -3.95 -22.69
CA ARG A 205 -16.39 -3.31 -22.06
C ARG A 205 -15.42 -4.32 -21.50
N ARG A 206 -15.65 -5.58 -21.78
CA ARG A 206 -14.77 -6.68 -21.33
C ARG A 206 -14.41 -6.59 -19.85
N SER A 207 -15.37 -6.18 -19.02
CA SER A 207 -15.11 -5.87 -17.61
C SER A 207 -16.17 -6.43 -16.67
N ILE A 208 -15.70 -6.87 -15.50
CA ILE A 208 -16.53 -7.17 -14.33
C ILE A 208 -16.21 -6.14 -13.26
N VAL A 209 -17.21 -5.43 -12.81
CA VAL A 209 -17.11 -4.53 -11.66
C VAL A 209 -17.85 -5.15 -10.49
N THR A 210 -17.17 -5.37 -9.39
CA THR A 210 -17.73 -6.03 -8.20
C THR A 210 -17.45 -5.17 -6.97
N GLU A 211 -18.49 -4.86 -6.19
CA GLU A 211 -18.33 -4.30 -4.86
C GLU A 211 -18.22 -5.42 -3.82
N ILE A 212 -17.27 -5.27 -2.91
CA ILE A 212 -17.11 -6.13 -1.73
C ILE A 212 -17.31 -5.24 -0.51
N LEU A 213 -18.37 -5.50 0.24
CA LEU A 213 -18.73 -4.77 1.45
C LEU A 213 -17.97 -5.38 2.64
N PHE A 214 -17.43 -4.53 3.49
CA PHE A 214 -16.80 -4.96 4.74
C PHE A 214 -17.86 -5.26 5.80
N GLY A 215 -17.47 -5.88 6.91
CA GLY A 215 -18.42 -6.20 8.00
C GLY A 215 -18.92 -4.98 8.81
N GLY A 216 -18.41 -3.79 8.50
CA GLY A 216 -18.72 -2.51 9.14
C GLY A 216 -17.83 -1.41 8.60
N GLU A 217 -17.95 -0.22 9.14
CA GLU A 217 -17.06 0.90 8.86
C GLU A 217 -15.73 0.72 9.56
N LEU A 218 -14.64 0.95 8.84
CA LEU A 218 -13.27 0.90 9.36
C LEU A 218 -12.84 2.29 9.81
N ALA A 219 -12.14 2.35 10.94
CA ALA A 219 -11.41 3.55 11.31
C ALA A 219 -10.12 3.67 10.48
N LYS A 220 -9.63 4.89 10.34
CA LYS A 220 -8.37 5.14 9.64
C LYS A 220 -7.24 4.26 10.16
N ASN A 221 -6.49 3.65 9.25
CA ASN A 221 -5.40 2.68 9.49
C ASN A 221 -5.86 1.29 9.96
N GLU A 222 -7.12 1.02 10.17
CA GLU A 222 -7.60 -0.34 10.34
C GLU A 222 -7.44 -1.15 9.06
N THR A 223 -7.33 -2.46 9.22
CA THR A 223 -7.14 -3.38 8.10
C THR A 223 -8.28 -4.37 8.02
N VAL A 224 -8.59 -4.77 6.79
CA VAL A 224 -9.60 -5.78 6.49
C VAL A 224 -9.04 -6.74 5.44
N VAL A 225 -9.53 -7.98 5.47
CA VAL A 225 -9.30 -8.97 4.42
C VAL A 225 -10.52 -9.01 3.51
N ALA A 226 -10.29 -8.90 2.22
CA ALA A 226 -11.27 -9.21 1.19
C ALA A 226 -10.81 -10.49 0.47
N ASP A 227 -11.69 -11.49 0.42
CA ASP A 227 -11.42 -12.78 -0.21
C ASP A 227 -12.60 -13.17 -1.09
N TYR A 228 -12.36 -13.26 -2.39
CA TYR A 228 -13.40 -13.54 -3.38
C TYR A 228 -12.86 -14.36 -4.54
N THR A 229 -13.78 -15.01 -5.23
CA THR A 229 -13.52 -15.84 -6.41
C THR A 229 -14.45 -15.41 -7.54
N ILE A 230 -13.93 -15.31 -8.74
CA ILE A 230 -14.66 -15.05 -9.97
C ILE A 230 -14.54 -16.29 -10.83
N SER A 231 -15.66 -16.86 -11.23
CA SER A 231 -15.75 -18.00 -12.16
C SER A 231 -16.33 -17.55 -13.48
N LEU A 232 -15.70 -17.93 -14.58
CA LEU A 232 -16.05 -17.55 -15.96
C LEU A 232 -16.58 -18.76 -16.69
N THR A 233 -17.70 -18.62 -17.43
CA THR A 233 -18.32 -19.70 -18.20
C THR A 233 -19.00 -19.19 -19.45
N PRO A 234 -18.92 -19.92 -20.57
CA PRO A 234 -17.75 -20.55 -21.14
C PRO A 234 -16.82 -19.50 -21.74
N SER A 235 -15.53 -19.73 -21.67
CA SER A 235 -14.55 -18.97 -22.42
C SER A 235 -14.06 -19.76 -23.62
N ARG A 236 -13.75 -19.12 -24.71
CA ARG A 236 -13.20 -19.73 -25.92
C ARG A 236 -11.87 -19.12 -26.34
N GLU A 237 -11.50 -17.98 -25.74
CA GLU A 237 -10.25 -17.30 -26.05
C GLU A 237 -9.12 -17.91 -25.25
N VAL A 238 -8.10 -18.38 -25.97
CA VAL A 238 -6.89 -18.95 -25.38
C VAL A 238 -6.13 -17.86 -24.65
N SER A 239 -5.97 -18.01 -23.36
CA SER A 239 -5.21 -17.07 -22.55
C SER A 239 -3.71 -17.30 -22.70
N THR A 240 -2.95 -16.20 -22.83
CA THR A 240 -1.49 -16.21 -22.93
C THR A 240 -0.81 -15.37 -21.86
N TYR A 241 -1.58 -14.70 -21.03
CA TYR A 241 -1.07 -13.89 -19.90
C TYR A 241 -2.13 -13.65 -18.85
N HIS A 242 -1.68 -13.23 -17.68
CA HIS A 242 -2.50 -12.61 -16.65
C HIS A 242 -1.71 -11.49 -15.96
N GLU A 243 -2.35 -10.35 -15.70
CA GLU A 243 -1.69 -9.22 -15.08
C GLU A 243 -2.56 -8.51 -14.05
N ARG A 244 -1.91 -8.03 -13.01
CA ARG A 244 -2.51 -7.15 -12.00
C ARG A 244 -1.96 -5.72 -12.16
N ARG A 245 -2.87 -4.77 -12.22
CA ARG A 245 -2.57 -3.35 -12.29
C ARG A 245 -2.78 -2.69 -10.93
N THR A 246 -1.75 -2.02 -10.43
CA THR A 246 -1.78 -1.40 -9.09
C THR A 246 -1.37 0.06 -9.18
N ARG A 247 -2.20 0.96 -8.62
CA ARG A 247 -1.89 2.39 -8.53
C ARG A 247 -0.94 2.74 -7.40
N VAL A 248 -0.78 1.83 -6.46
CA VAL A 248 0.05 1.98 -5.27
C VAL A 248 1.05 0.84 -5.15
N SER A 249 2.16 1.09 -4.47
CA SER A 249 3.12 0.02 -4.17
C SER A 249 2.52 -0.94 -3.13
N LEU A 250 2.61 -2.23 -3.40
CA LEU A 250 2.21 -3.29 -2.48
C LEU A 250 3.39 -3.70 -1.60
N ARG A 251 3.10 -4.23 -0.43
CA ARG A 251 4.09 -4.92 0.41
C ARG A 251 4.44 -6.27 -0.18
N GLU A 252 3.42 -6.95 -0.72
CA GLU A 252 3.54 -8.26 -1.30
C GLU A 252 2.51 -8.46 -2.40
N TYR A 253 2.93 -9.10 -3.49
CA TYR A 253 2.05 -9.61 -4.54
C TYR A 253 2.49 -11.02 -4.90
N LEU A 254 1.60 -11.99 -4.66
CA LEU A 254 1.75 -13.36 -5.13
C LEU A 254 0.75 -13.60 -6.25
N LEU A 255 1.23 -13.97 -7.43
CA LEU A 255 0.42 -14.53 -8.51
C LEU A 255 0.76 -16.00 -8.67
N HIS A 256 -0.23 -16.85 -8.61
CA HIS A 256 -0.12 -18.29 -8.79
C HIS A 256 -1.06 -18.76 -9.91
N VAL A 257 -0.51 -19.34 -10.96
CA VAL A 257 -1.26 -19.78 -12.14
C VAL A 257 -1.18 -21.29 -12.23
N TYR A 258 -2.34 -21.95 -12.22
CA TYR A 258 -2.49 -23.39 -12.41
C TYR A 258 -2.93 -23.70 -13.82
N PHE A 259 -2.26 -24.63 -14.44
CA PHE A 259 -2.57 -25.14 -15.78
C PHE A 259 -3.19 -26.53 -15.70
N ASP A 260 -4.14 -26.82 -16.58
CA ASP A 260 -4.67 -28.18 -16.69
C ASP A 260 -3.55 -29.13 -17.11
N PRO A 261 -3.44 -30.34 -16.50
CA PRO A 261 -2.40 -31.30 -16.87
C PRO A 261 -2.40 -31.71 -18.34
N GLY A 262 -3.55 -31.59 -19.03
CA GLY A 262 -3.70 -31.88 -20.46
C GLY A 262 -3.30 -30.67 -21.36
N ALA A 263 -3.01 -29.49 -20.78
CA ALA A 263 -2.70 -28.29 -21.51
C ALA A 263 -1.58 -27.51 -20.79
N LEU A 264 -0.34 -27.96 -20.92
CA LEU A 264 0.81 -27.29 -20.30
C LEU A 264 1.49 -26.32 -21.26
N PRO A 265 1.88 -25.14 -20.80
CA PRO A 265 2.66 -24.20 -21.63
C PRO A 265 4.10 -24.67 -21.82
N VAL A 266 4.73 -24.27 -22.93
CA VAL A 266 6.14 -24.56 -23.23
C VAL A 266 7.08 -23.60 -22.49
N SER A 267 6.61 -22.40 -22.16
CA SER A 267 7.37 -21.42 -21.40
C SER A 267 6.45 -20.52 -20.58
N CYS A 268 6.96 -20.06 -19.43
CA CYS A 268 6.32 -19.05 -18.61
C CYS A 268 7.33 -17.95 -18.28
N HIS A 269 6.89 -16.69 -18.31
CA HIS A 269 7.72 -15.54 -17.99
C HIS A 269 6.96 -14.59 -17.05
N ARG A 270 7.61 -14.19 -15.96
CA ARG A 270 7.13 -13.05 -15.16
C ARG A 270 7.66 -11.74 -15.71
N TYR A 271 6.87 -10.66 -15.59
CA TYR A 271 7.30 -9.34 -16.01
C TYR A 271 6.73 -8.23 -15.13
N TYR A 272 7.31 -7.06 -15.27
CA TYR A 272 6.81 -5.81 -14.72
C TYR A 272 6.85 -4.72 -15.79
N ARG A 273 5.83 -3.86 -15.80
CA ARG A 273 5.77 -2.62 -16.57
C ARG A 273 5.40 -1.46 -15.66
N GLU A 274 6.09 -0.34 -15.79
CA GLU A 274 5.79 0.85 -14.97
C GLU A 274 4.42 1.46 -15.31
N ARG A 275 4.03 1.36 -16.58
CA ARG A 275 2.77 1.90 -17.11
C ARG A 275 2.31 1.11 -18.33
N ILE A 276 1.07 1.34 -18.73
CA ILE A 276 0.53 0.78 -19.98
C ILE A 276 1.38 1.28 -21.16
N GLY A 277 1.65 0.40 -22.13
CA GLY A 277 2.49 0.70 -23.30
C GLY A 277 3.99 0.84 -23.02
N ALA A 278 4.45 0.74 -21.76
CA ALA A 278 5.88 0.68 -21.47
C ALA A 278 6.45 -0.69 -21.81
N GLU A 279 7.76 -0.73 -22.08
CA GLU A 279 8.48 -1.98 -22.27
C GLU A 279 8.43 -2.86 -21.01
N MET A 280 8.44 -4.17 -21.21
CA MET A 280 8.53 -5.12 -20.11
C MET A 280 9.93 -5.05 -19.49
N SER A 281 9.98 -4.54 -18.27
CA SER A 281 11.20 -4.58 -17.46
C SER A 281 11.20 -5.82 -16.58
N SER A 282 12.38 -6.33 -16.23
CA SER A 282 12.52 -7.48 -15.33
C SER A 282 11.84 -8.77 -15.81
N SER A 283 11.72 -8.99 -17.13
CA SER A 283 11.24 -10.27 -17.66
C SER A 283 12.18 -11.40 -17.25
N ARG A 284 11.60 -12.47 -16.67
CA ARG A 284 12.34 -13.65 -16.24
C ARG A 284 11.52 -14.91 -16.44
N GLN A 285 12.15 -15.91 -17.02
CA GLN A 285 11.54 -17.24 -17.17
C GLN A 285 11.28 -17.89 -15.79
N ILE A 286 10.16 -18.59 -15.69
CA ILE A 286 9.73 -19.35 -14.52
C ILE A 286 9.47 -20.79 -14.99
N ALA A 287 9.95 -21.77 -14.22
CA ALA A 287 9.63 -23.17 -14.45
C ALA A 287 8.27 -23.53 -13.83
N LEU A 288 7.57 -24.49 -14.43
CA LEU A 288 6.43 -25.12 -13.79
C LEU A 288 6.91 -26.01 -12.64
N ASP A 289 6.12 -26.07 -11.60
CA ASP A 289 6.31 -27.00 -10.50
C ASP A 289 5.59 -28.36 -10.75
N VAL A 290 5.71 -29.27 -9.79
CA VAL A 290 5.09 -30.61 -9.85
C VAL A 290 3.55 -30.58 -9.84
N SER A 291 2.95 -29.46 -9.49
CA SER A 291 1.51 -29.23 -9.47
C SER A 291 0.99 -28.65 -10.79
N ASN A 292 1.82 -28.64 -11.84
CA ASN A 292 1.53 -27.99 -13.12
C ASN A 292 1.20 -26.50 -12.95
N SER A 293 1.92 -25.84 -12.07
CA SER A 293 1.69 -24.44 -11.77
C SER A 293 2.96 -23.60 -11.89
N ALA A 294 2.78 -22.30 -12.11
CA ALA A 294 3.83 -21.32 -12.05
C ALA A 294 3.44 -20.18 -11.09
N HIS A 295 4.40 -19.66 -10.35
CA HIS A 295 4.12 -18.56 -9.47
C HIS A 295 5.19 -17.44 -9.56
N MET A 296 4.77 -16.23 -9.23
CA MET A 296 5.68 -15.10 -9.07
C MET A 296 5.47 -14.43 -7.73
N LEU A 297 6.57 -14.14 -7.04
CA LEU A 297 6.63 -13.35 -5.82
C LEU A 297 7.78 -12.34 -5.99
N PRO A 298 7.52 -11.13 -6.51
CA PRO A 298 8.56 -10.15 -6.73
C PRO A 298 9.10 -9.61 -5.39
N PRO A 299 10.41 -9.38 -5.26
CA PRO A 299 11.01 -8.86 -4.03
C PRO A 299 10.60 -7.40 -3.74
N LYS A 300 10.10 -6.70 -4.75
CA LYS A 300 9.54 -5.34 -4.67
C LYS A 300 8.32 -5.27 -5.57
N CYS A 301 7.26 -4.67 -5.06
CA CYS A 301 6.00 -4.50 -5.78
C CYS A 301 5.67 -3.01 -5.93
N PRO A 302 6.40 -2.24 -6.77
CA PRO A 302 6.07 -0.84 -7.02
C PRO A 302 4.70 -0.71 -7.70
N ALA A 303 4.12 0.49 -7.69
CA ALA A 303 2.97 0.79 -8.52
C ALA A 303 3.28 0.50 -9.99
N GLY A 304 2.33 -0.07 -10.73
CA GLY A 304 2.53 -0.49 -12.11
C GLY A 304 1.75 -1.76 -12.44
N ILE A 305 2.24 -2.50 -13.40
CA ILE A 305 1.63 -3.70 -13.96
C ILE A 305 2.58 -4.88 -13.71
N HIS A 306 2.11 -5.81 -12.91
CA HIS A 306 2.81 -7.06 -12.61
C HIS A 306 2.09 -8.20 -13.29
N GLY A 307 2.78 -9.02 -14.07
CA GLY A 307 2.14 -10.08 -14.82
C GLY A 307 3.00 -11.31 -15.05
N MET A 308 2.32 -12.33 -15.54
CA MET A 308 2.91 -13.56 -16.04
C MET A 308 2.35 -13.82 -17.43
N SER A 309 3.19 -14.16 -18.37
CA SER A 309 2.83 -14.60 -19.70
C SER A 309 3.32 -16.04 -19.92
N TRP A 310 2.66 -16.75 -20.81
CA TRP A 310 3.02 -18.11 -21.19
C TRP A 310 2.76 -18.36 -22.66
N GLU A 311 3.50 -19.34 -23.18
CA GLU A 311 3.41 -19.76 -24.57
C GLU A 311 2.89 -21.19 -24.64
N TRP A 312 1.98 -21.44 -25.55
CA TRP A 312 1.43 -22.77 -25.77
C TRP A 312 2.22 -23.53 -26.85
N PRO A 313 2.26 -24.86 -26.76
CA PRO A 313 2.76 -25.67 -27.88
C PRO A 313 1.92 -25.45 -29.14
N ALA A 314 2.63 -25.46 -30.28
CA ALA A 314 2.04 -25.30 -31.61
C ALA A 314 1.02 -26.41 -31.95
#